data_709a8643fb0b4f6dd1ea09491b01941b
#
_entry.id   709a8643fb0b4f6dd1ea09491b01941b
#
_cell.length_a   1.000
_cell.length_b   1.000
_cell.length_c   1.000
_cell.angle_alpha   90.00
_cell.angle_beta   90.00
_cell.angle_gamma   90.00
#
_symmetry.space_group_name_H-M   'P 1'
#
loop_
_entity.id
_entity.type
_entity.pdbx_description
1 polymer ?
#
loop_
_entity_poly.entity_id
_entity_poly.type
_entity_poly.pdbx_seq_one_letter_code
_entity_poly.pdbx_strand_id
1 'polypeptide(L)'
;QYIKEPTQKVIETALSQAPRAIQFVEKPTEELLGALVEKDWAILEYINDPPDSLIRSALAQSGWAIRYIANPSEELQLEAVRANYDALQYIKEPSEAVQLQAVQESYLALRYINEPSVAVLEAAVKQDSQAMRQITKLTKDLALHLFGVSAATLGYIPNNLGVTVDEIKSIIISAISSDTADEDYIRELINNQAIGGRQSKWHIDLLSLIDAYGTRAVKKIAVSEYLKY
;
A
#
# COMPACT_ATOMS: atom_id res chain seq x y z
N GLN A 1 -35.94 -27.65 -23.92
CA GLN A 1 -36.38 -26.89 -25.14
C GLN A 1 -35.74 -25.53 -25.03
N TYR A 2 -34.90 -25.19 -26.01
CA TYR A 2 -34.28 -23.86 -26.07
C TYR A 2 -35.27 -22.90 -26.71
N ILE A 3 -35.50 -21.73 -26.04
CA ILE A 3 -36.29 -20.65 -26.61
C ILE A 3 -35.38 -19.91 -27.61
N LYS A 4 -35.70 -19.96 -28.91
CA LYS A 4 -34.84 -19.38 -29.96
C LYS A 4 -34.81 -17.84 -29.93
N GLU A 5 -35.87 -17.18 -29.51
CA GLU A 5 -35.98 -15.73 -29.37
C GLU A 5 -36.78 -15.43 -28.10
N PRO A 6 -36.09 -15.33 -26.94
CA PRO A 6 -36.75 -15.03 -25.68
C PRO A 6 -37.17 -13.55 -25.65
N THR A 7 -38.39 -13.29 -25.13
CA THR A 7 -38.81 -11.91 -24.87
C THR A 7 -38.01 -11.28 -23.76
N GLN A 8 -37.93 -9.94 -23.74
CA GLN A 8 -37.22 -9.18 -22.69
C GLN A 8 -37.61 -9.65 -21.27
N LYS A 9 -38.90 -9.84 -21.03
CA LYS A 9 -39.41 -10.32 -19.73
C LYS A 9 -38.91 -11.72 -19.35
N VAL A 10 -38.74 -12.60 -20.33
CA VAL A 10 -38.20 -13.95 -20.12
C VAL A 10 -36.70 -13.85 -19.76
N ILE A 11 -35.94 -12.98 -20.45
CA ILE A 11 -34.52 -12.72 -20.15
C ILE A 11 -34.39 -12.17 -18.72
N GLU A 12 -35.11 -11.14 -18.34
CA GLU A 12 -35.09 -10.54 -17.02
C GLU A 12 -35.46 -11.56 -15.92
N THR A 13 -36.48 -12.38 -16.15
CA THR A 13 -36.88 -13.42 -15.19
C THR A 13 -35.78 -14.49 -15.04
N ALA A 14 -35.18 -14.93 -16.15
CA ALA A 14 -34.07 -15.89 -16.11
C ALA A 14 -32.86 -15.33 -15.39
N LEU A 15 -32.46 -14.09 -15.67
CA LEU A 15 -31.35 -13.41 -15.07
C LEU A 15 -31.56 -13.08 -13.58
N SER A 16 -32.82 -12.89 -13.15
CA SER A 16 -33.14 -12.71 -11.73
C SER A 16 -32.88 -13.98 -10.91
N GLN A 17 -32.99 -15.15 -11.51
CA GLN A 17 -32.74 -16.47 -10.88
C GLN A 17 -31.31 -16.97 -11.11
N ALA A 18 -30.75 -16.67 -12.28
CA ALA A 18 -29.41 -17.10 -12.70
C ALA A 18 -28.67 -15.98 -13.43
N PRO A 19 -28.08 -15.00 -12.71
CA PRO A 19 -27.40 -13.84 -13.32
C PRO A 19 -26.31 -14.22 -14.34
N ARG A 20 -25.60 -15.34 -14.10
CA ARG A 20 -24.57 -15.87 -15.01
C ARG A 20 -25.10 -16.26 -16.40
N ALA A 21 -26.41 -16.42 -16.56
CA ALA A 21 -27.01 -16.67 -17.87
C ALA A 21 -26.87 -15.49 -18.84
N ILE A 22 -26.37 -14.34 -18.38
CA ILE A 22 -26.07 -13.17 -19.21
C ILE A 22 -25.12 -13.52 -20.37
N GLN A 23 -24.20 -14.45 -20.20
CA GLN A 23 -23.27 -14.94 -21.24
C GLN A 23 -24.00 -15.52 -22.48
N PHE A 24 -25.28 -15.87 -22.36
CA PHE A 24 -26.09 -16.43 -23.44
C PHE A 24 -27.01 -15.41 -24.09
N VAL A 25 -26.99 -14.16 -23.62
CA VAL A 25 -27.78 -13.07 -24.19
C VAL A 25 -26.98 -12.39 -25.28
N GLU A 26 -27.39 -12.50 -26.54
CA GLU A 26 -26.60 -12.03 -27.69
C GLU A 26 -26.38 -10.50 -27.72
N LYS A 27 -27.37 -9.72 -27.29
CA LYS A 27 -27.32 -8.25 -27.28
C LYS A 27 -27.97 -7.70 -26.01
N PRO A 28 -27.32 -7.80 -24.86
CA PRO A 28 -27.86 -7.23 -23.65
C PRO A 28 -27.83 -5.69 -23.72
N THR A 29 -28.84 -5.04 -23.16
CA THR A 29 -28.87 -3.58 -23.05
C THR A 29 -27.90 -3.14 -21.94
N GLU A 30 -27.31 -1.93 -22.03
CA GLU A 30 -26.45 -1.38 -20.99
C GLU A 30 -27.20 -1.25 -19.65
N GLU A 31 -28.47 -0.91 -19.67
CA GLU A 31 -29.32 -0.83 -18.48
C GLU A 31 -29.43 -2.19 -17.77
N LEU A 32 -29.61 -3.27 -18.54
CA LEU A 32 -29.65 -4.63 -17.99
C LEU A 32 -28.30 -5.04 -17.39
N LEU A 33 -27.21 -4.77 -18.09
CA LEU A 33 -25.85 -5.04 -17.63
C LEU A 33 -25.54 -4.24 -16.35
N GLY A 34 -25.88 -2.95 -16.32
CA GLY A 34 -25.72 -2.08 -15.15
C GLY A 34 -26.47 -2.63 -13.94
N ALA A 35 -27.73 -2.99 -14.10
CA ALA A 35 -28.54 -3.55 -13.01
C ALA A 35 -28.00 -4.90 -12.47
N LEU A 36 -27.35 -5.70 -13.32
CA LEU A 36 -26.71 -6.94 -12.90
C LEU A 36 -25.41 -6.67 -12.13
N VAL A 37 -24.56 -5.79 -12.65
CA VAL A 37 -23.28 -5.43 -12.00
C VAL A 37 -23.52 -4.70 -10.67
N GLU A 38 -24.55 -3.86 -10.55
CA GLU A 38 -24.92 -3.22 -9.29
C GLU A 38 -25.28 -4.23 -8.19
N LYS A 39 -25.82 -5.40 -8.56
CA LYS A 39 -26.14 -6.47 -7.62
C LYS A 39 -24.94 -7.32 -7.27
N ASP A 40 -24.08 -7.59 -8.25
CA ASP A 40 -22.90 -8.44 -8.09
C ASP A 40 -21.86 -8.06 -9.14
N TRP A 41 -20.79 -7.38 -8.71
CA TRP A 41 -19.67 -7.00 -9.56
C TRP A 41 -19.01 -8.20 -10.29
N ALA A 42 -19.08 -9.41 -9.71
CA ALA A 42 -18.48 -10.61 -10.29
C ALA A 42 -19.18 -11.06 -11.59
N ILE A 43 -20.36 -10.53 -11.90
CA ILE A 43 -21.04 -10.74 -13.18
C ILE A 43 -20.20 -10.23 -14.36
N LEU A 44 -19.26 -9.32 -14.13
CA LEU A 44 -18.32 -8.83 -15.13
C LEU A 44 -17.56 -9.97 -15.83
N GLU A 45 -17.33 -11.10 -15.13
CA GLU A 45 -16.74 -12.32 -15.69
C GLU A 45 -17.45 -12.86 -16.94
N TYR A 46 -18.77 -12.62 -17.04
CA TYR A 46 -19.64 -13.17 -18.08
C TYR A 46 -20.02 -12.15 -19.15
N ILE A 47 -19.45 -10.94 -19.09
CA ILE A 47 -19.72 -9.84 -20.03
C ILE A 47 -18.51 -9.70 -20.95
N ASN A 48 -18.74 -9.91 -22.26
CA ASN A 48 -17.69 -9.68 -23.25
C ASN A 48 -17.58 -8.17 -23.55
N ASP A 49 -16.36 -7.65 -23.58
CA ASP A 49 -16.06 -6.25 -23.88
C ASP A 49 -16.94 -5.25 -23.10
N PRO A 50 -16.91 -5.27 -21.76
CA PRO A 50 -17.72 -4.37 -20.97
C PRO A 50 -17.31 -2.92 -21.21
N PRO A 51 -18.27 -1.98 -21.33
CA PRO A 51 -17.96 -0.56 -21.46
C PRO A 51 -17.30 -0.02 -20.18
N ASP A 52 -16.46 1.02 -20.31
CA ASP A 52 -15.72 1.62 -19.19
C ASP A 52 -16.63 2.04 -18.01
N SER A 53 -17.82 2.54 -18.29
CA SER A 53 -18.79 2.89 -17.26
C SER A 53 -19.17 1.70 -16.37
N LEU A 54 -19.33 0.53 -16.98
CA LEU A 54 -19.66 -0.70 -16.28
C LEU A 54 -18.47 -1.24 -15.48
N ILE A 55 -17.27 -1.17 -16.07
CA ILE A 55 -16.02 -1.53 -15.39
C ILE A 55 -15.84 -0.68 -14.13
N ARG A 56 -15.97 0.65 -14.23
CA ARG A 56 -15.85 1.58 -13.10
C ARG A 56 -16.91 1.32 -12.03
N SER A 57 -18.16 0.99 -12.42
CA SER A 57 -19.20 0.60 -11.48
C SER A 57 -18.84 -0.67 -10.70
N ALA A 58 -18.24 -1.66 -11.36
CA ALA A 58 -17.76 -2.88 -10.73
C ALA A 58 -16.56 -2.62 -9.81
N LEU A 59 -15.57 -1.81 -10.26
CA LEU A 59 -14.39 -1.44 -9.48
C LEU A 59 -14.77 -0.63 -8.23
N ALA A 60 -15.77 0.23 -8.30
CA ALA A 60 -16.27 0.97 -7.14
C ALA A 60 -16.85 0.06 -6.04
N GLN A 61 -17.39 -1.10 -6.42
CA GLN A 61 -17.84 -2.10 -5.46
C GLN A 61 -16.68 -2.96 -4.94
N SER A 62 -15.78 -3.36 -5.83
CA SER A 62 -14.59 -4.14 -5.48
C SER A 62 -13.49 -3.97 -6.52
N GLY A 63 -12.30 -3.56 -6.07
CA GLY A 63 -11.11 -3.49 -6.91
C GLY A 63 -10.73 -4.85 -7.54
N TRP A 64 -11.19 -5.94 -6.96
CA TRP A 64 -10.95 -7.29 -7.52
C TRP A 64 -11.65 -7.54 -8.86
N ALA A 65 -12.59 -6.67 -9.26
CA ALA A 65 -13.20 -6.74 -10.58
C ALA A 65 -12.17 -6.59 -11.71
N ILE A 66 -11.01 -5.96 -11.44
CA ILE A 66 -9.90 -5.78 -12.38
C ILE A 66 -9.43 -7.10 -13.01
N ARG A 67 -9.57 -8.22 -12.32
CA ARG A 67 -9.17 -9.55 -12.81
C ARG A 67 -9.91 -10.01 -14.06
N TYR A 68 -11.08 -9.43 -14.32
CA TYR A 68 -11.90 -9.73 -15.49
C TYR A 68 -11.62 -8.83 -16.69
N ILE A 69 -10.70 -7.87 -16.54
CA ILE A 69 -10.29 -6.94 -17.59
C ILE A 69 -8.98 -7.39 -18.21
N ALA A 70 -9.00 -7.71 -19.50
CA ALA A 70 -7.84 -8.31 -20.17
C ALA A 70 -6.60 -7.40 -20.21
N ASN A 71 -6.78 -6.11 -20.46
CA ASN A 71 -5.70 -5.12 -20.52
C ASN A 71 -6.17 -3.80 -19.90
N PRO A 72 -6.26 -3.73 -18.57
CA PRO A 72 -6.75 -2.53 -17.91
C PRO A 72 -5.79 -1.35 -18.11
N SER A 73 -6.34 -0.17 -18.41
CA SER A 73 -5.56 1.06 -18.44
C SER A 73 -4.95 1.34 -17.06
N GLU A 74 -3.88 2.14 -16.99
CA GLU A 74 -3.28 2.54 -15.72
C GLU A 74 -4.29 3.24 -14.79
N GLU A 75 -5.21 4.02 -15.37
CA GLU A 75 -6.28 4.68 -14.61
C GLU A 75 -7.20 3.67 -13.91
N LEU A 76 -7.64 2.61 -14.62
CA LEU A 76 -8.44 1.54 -14.04
C LEU A 76 -7.66 0.72 -13.00
N GLN A 77 -6.36 0.50 -13.23
CA GLN A 77 -5.48 -0.14 -12.25
C GLN A 77 -5.38 0.67 -10.96
N LEU A 78 -5.22 2.00 -11.07
CA LEU A 78 -5.20 2.91 -9.91
C LEU A 78 -6.54 2.91 -9.16
N GLU A 79 -7.66 2.92 -9.88
CA GLU A 79 -9.00 2.80 -9.26
C GLU A 79 -9.14 1.47 -8.51
N ALA A 80 -8.68 0.37 -9.12
CA ALA A 80 -8.74 -0.95 -8.52
C ALA A 80 -7.95 -1.03 -7.20
N VAL A 81 -6.68 -0.55 -7.20
CA VAL A 81 -5.83 -0.64 -6.00
C VAL A 81 -6.25 0.32 -4.90
N ARG A 82 -6.90 1.46 -5.23
CA ARG A 82 -7.53 2.36 -4.25
C ARG A 82 -8.72 1.69 -3.56
N ALA A 83 -9.53 0.97 -4.32
CA ALA A 83 -10.66 0.24 -3.76
C ALA A 83 -10.19 -0.94 -2.89
N ASN A 84 -9.18 -1.69 -3.37
CA ASN A 84 -8.56 -2.81 -2.66
C ASN A 84 -7.08 -2.90 -3.04
N TYR A 85 -6.15 -2.64 -2.13
CA TYR A 85 -4.70 -2.72 -2.40
C TYR A 85 -4.27 -4.09 -2.96
N ASP A 86 -4.90 -5.15 -2.55
CA ASP A 86 -4.61 -6.53 -2.96
C ASP A 86 -5.18 -6.89 -4.35
N ALA A 87 -5.92 -5.97 -5.01
CA ALA A 87 -6.22 -6.05 -6.44
C ALA A 87 -4.94 -6.10 -7.28
N LEU A 88 -3.82 -5.61 -6.74
CA LEU A 88 -2.50 -5.64 -7.37
C LEU A 88 -2.08 -7.05 -7.82
N GLN A 89 -2.52 -8.11 -7.13
CA GLN A 89 -2.23 -9.50 -7.52
C GLN A 89 -2.78 -9.90 -8.89
N TYR A 90 -3.78 -9.16 -9.41
CA TYR A 90 -4.42 -9.42 -10.70
C TYR A 90 -3.88 -8.54 -11.84
N ILE A 91 -2.97 -7.62 -11.52
CA ILE A 91 -2.38 -6.68 -12.47
C ILE A 91 -1.01 -7.22 -12.91
N LYS A 92 -0.88 -7.47 -14.22
CA LYS A 92 0.42 -7.86 -14.79
C LYS A 92 1.29 -6.62 -14.96
N GLU A 93 2.52 -6.68 -14.44
CA GLU A 93 3.52 -5.63 -14.61
C GLU A 93 2.97 -4.23 -14.25
N PRO A 94 2.51 -4.03 -12.99
CA PRO A 94 1.99 -2.74 -12.57
C PRO A 94 3.07 -1.67 -12.65
N SER A 95 2.72 -0.48 -13.17
CA SER A 95 3.64 0.66 -13.17
C SER A 95 4.05 1.06 -11.75
N GLU A 96 5.16 1.79 -11.61
CA GLU A 96 5.59 2.31 -10.30
C GLU A 96 4.49 3.15 -9.64
N ALA A 97 3.72 3.92 -10.41
CA ALA A 97 2.61 4.72 -9.89
C ALA A 97 1.52 3.85 -9.26
N VAL A 98 1.17 2.72 -9.90
CA VAL A 98 0.19 1.76 -9.37
C VAL A 98 0.74 1.06 -8.12
N GLN A 99 2.03 0.69 -8.11
CA GLN A 99 2.69 0.10 -6.94
C GLN A 99 2.70 1.07 -5.76
N LEU A 100 3.08 2.34 -6.00
CA LEU A 100 3.07 3.41 -4.98
C LEU A 100 1.67 3.61 -4.41
N GLN A 101 0.64 3.69 -5.25
CA GLN A 101 -0.74 3.82 -4.78
C GLN A 101 -1.13 2.62 -3.89
N ALA A 102 -0.80 1.39 -4.32
CA ALA A 102 -1.15 0.20 -3.57
C ALA A 102 -0.48 0.14 -2.18
N VAL A 103 0.82 0.51 -2.07
CA VAL A 103 1.52 0.52 -0.77
C VAL A 103 1.09 1.69 0.12
N GLN A 104 0.58 2.79 -0.44
CA GLN A 104 -0.02 3.87 0.32
C GLN A 104 -1.34 3.44 0.99
N GLU A 105 -2.14 2.61 0.33
CA GLU A 105 -3.34 2.01 0.92
C GLU A 105 -2.98 0.97 1.99
N SER A 106 -1.97 0.13 1.72
CA SER A 106 -1.44 -0.84 2.68
C SER A 106 -0.04 -1.31 2.31
N TYR A 107 0.90 -1.25 3.26
CA TYR A 107 2.25 -1.83 3.09
C TYR A 107 2.22 -3.33 2.72
N LEU A 108 1.14 -4.05 3.04
CA LEU A 108 0.96 -5.45 2.68
C LEU A 108 0.90 -5.68 1.16
N ALA A 109 0.70 -4.63 0.36
CA ALA A 109 0.78 -4.69 -1.10
C ALA A 109 2.17 -5.14 -1.59
N LEU A 110 3.24 -4.93 -0.81
CA LEU A 110 4.60 -5.38 -1.13
C LEU A 110 4.68 -6.88 -1.46
N ARG A 111 3.79 -7.72 -0.89
CA ARG A 111 3.76 -9.17 -1.18
C ARG A 111 3.42 -9.50 -2.63
N TYR A 112 2.84 -8.56 -3.36
CA TYR A 112 2.44 -8.71 -4.76
C TYR A 112 3.40 -8.02 -5.73
N ILE A 113 4.50 -7.44 -5.22
CA ILE A 113 5.53 -6.74 -6.01
C ILE A 113 6.83 -7.53 -5.95
N ASN A 114 7.29 -8.06 -7.09
CA ASN A 114 8.48 -8.91 -7.12
C ASN A 114 9.77 -8.15 -6.85
N GLU A 115 9.95 -6.99 -7.45
CA GLU A 115 11.14 -6.15 -7.33
C GLU A 115 10.71 -4.69 -7.14
N PRO A 116 10.30 -4.32 -5.92
CA PRO A 116 9.89 -2.95 -5.64
C PRO A 116 11.08 -1.98 -5.78
N SER A 117 10.84 -0.82 -6.38
CA SER A 117 11.82 0.26 -6.39
C SER A 117 12.07 0.80 -4.98
N VAL A 118 13.18 1.53 -4.79
CA VAL A 118 13.47 2.19 -3.50
C VAL A 118 12.35 3.13 -3.12
N ALA A 119 11.77 3.88 -4.06
CA ALA A 119 10.64 4.79 -3.82
C ALA A 119 9.40 4.06 -3.28
N VAL A 120 9.10 2.87 -3.82
CA VAL A 120 7.99 2.02 -3.33
C VAL A 120 8.26 1.52 -1.92
N LEU A 121 9.51 1.13 -1.60
CA LEU A 121 9.89 0.70 -0.27
C LEU A 121 9.84 1.84 0.75
N GLU A 122 10.29 3.04 0.38
CA GLU A 122 10.17 4.25 1.21
C GLU A 122 8.70 4.57 1.52
N ALA A 123 7.83 4.55 0.51
CA ALA A 123 6.40 4.77 0.70
C ALA A 123 5.79 3.73 1.64
N ALA A 124 6.18 2.46 1.48
CA ALA A 124 5.69 1.37 2.31
C ALA A 124 6.10 1.52 3.79
N VAL A 125 7.38 1.86 4.08
CA VAL A 125 7.84 2.03 5.47
C VAL A 125 7.32 3.32 6.11
N LYS A 126 6.99 4.35 5.32
CA LYS A 126 6.29 5.54 5.81
C LYS A 126 4.84 5.23 6.17
N GLN A 127 4.20 4.36 5.42
CA GLN A 127 2.83 3.91 5.70
C GLN A 127 2.80 3.07 7.00
N ASP A 128 3.71 2.09 7.12
CA ASP A 128 3.91 1.29 8.34
C ASP A 128 5.31 0.67 8.33
N SER A 129 6.08 0.88 9.39
CA SER A 129 7.43 0.34 9.56
C SER A 129 7.50 -1.21 9.54
N GLN A 130 6.38 -1.89 9.78
CA GLN A 130 6.27 -3.34 9.62
C GLN A 130 6.52 -3.80 8.17
N ALA A 131 6.43 -2.90 7.19
CA ALA A 131 6.82 -3.14 5.79
C ALA A 131 8.22 -3.75 5.68
N MET A 132 9.15 -3.42 6.59
CA MET A 132 10.49 -4.02 6.66
C MET A 132 10.48 -5.55 6.67
N ARG A 133 9.43 -6.18 7.20
CA ARG A 133 9.29 -7.65 7.26
C ARG A 133 8.90 -8.28 5.91
N GLN A 134 8.43 -7.46 4.97
CA GLN A 134 8.04 -7.91 3.63
C GLN A 134 9.20 -7.78 2.62
N ILE A 135 10.29 -7.10 2.99
CA ILE A 135 11.44 -6.89 2.10
C ILE A 135 12.30 -8.15 2.05
N THR A 136 12.23 -8.87 0.94
CA THR A 136 12.93 -10.15 0.76
C THR A 136 14.43 -10.00 0.53
N LYS A 137 14.86 -8.89 -0.10
CA LYS A 137 16.27 -8.60 -0.44
C LYS A 137 16.79 -7.41 0.38
N LEU A 138 16.59 -7.43 1.69
CA LEU A 138 17.06 -6.36 2.57
C LEU A 138 18.58 -6.42 2.73
N THR A 139 19.29 -5.42 2.20
CA THR A 139 20.73 -5.22 2.41
C THR A 139 20.96 -4.26 3.56
N LYS A 140 22.23 -4.20 4.06
CA LYS A 140 22.64 -3.24 5.10
C LYS A 140 22.38 -1.80 4.67
N ASP A 141 22.82 -1.43 3.46
CA ASP A 141 22.69 -0.07 2.95
C ASP A 141 21.23 0.33 2.79
N LEU A 142 20.38 -0.59 2.28
CA LEU A 142 18.95 -0.35 2.18
C LEU A 142 18.28 -0.20 3.55
N ALA A 143 18.67 -1.02 4.54
CA ALA A 143 18.13 -0.93 5.89
C ALA A 143 18.48 0.41 6.56
N LEU A 144 19.72 0.89 6.39
CA LEU A 144 20.17 2.20 6.87
C LEU A 144 19.47 3.34 6.13
N HIS A 145 19.30 3.21 4.82
CA HIS A 145 18.56 4.18 4.03
C HIS A 145 17.09 4.31 4.52
N LEU A 146 16.38 3.17 4.65
CA LEU A 146 15.00 3.16 5.13
C LEU A 146 14.87 3.64 6.58
N PHE A 147 15.88 3.43 7.42
CA PHE A 147 15.96 4.04 8.74
C PHE A 147 16.02 5.56 8.66
N GLY A 148 16.75 6.12 7.69
CA GLY A 148 16.75 7.57 7.43
C GLY A 148 15.42 8.12 6.93
N VAL A 149 14.52 7.25 6.43
CA VAL A 149 13.17 7.62 5.92
C VAL A 149 12.11 7.55 7.03
N SER A 150 12.15 6.50 7.87
CA SER A 150 11.28 6.35 9.04
C SER A 150 12.08 5.76 10.20
N ALA A 151 12.16 6.50 11.30
CA ALA A 151 12.90 6.07 12.48
C ALA A 151 12.30 4.80 13.11
N ALA A 152 11.01 4.57 12.94
CA ALA A 152 10.31 3.39 13.45
C ALA A 152 10.84 2.07 12.85
N THR A 153 11.49 2.10 11.67
CA THR A 153 12.09 0.91 11.03
C THR A 153 13.25 0.31 11.79
N LEU A 154 13.89 1.07 12.68
CA LEU A 154 15.08 0.64 13.46
C LEU A 154 14.85 -0.66 14.23
N GLY A 155 13.65 -0.85 14.76
CA GLY A 155 13.27 -2.07 15.50
C GLY A 155 13.22 -3.33 14.64
N TYR A 156 13.11 -3.17 13.33
CA TYR A 156 12.98 -4.26 12.36
C TYR A 156 14.26 -4.61 11.61
N ILE A 157 15.37 -3.86 11.83
CA ILE A 157 16.67 -4.18 11.21
C ILE A 157 17.18 -5.51 11.77
N PRO A 158 17.41 -6.56 10.96
CA PRO A 158 17.92 -7.84 11.43
C PRO A 158 19.36 -7.74 11.96
N ASN A 159 19.69 -8.54 13.00
CA ASN A 159 21.03 -8.51 13.62
C ASN A 159 22.14 -9.01 12.67
N ASN A 160 21.80 -9.88 11.73
CA ASN A 160 22.74 -10.49 10.78
C ASN A 160 23.19 -9.57 9.65
N LEU A 161 22.62 -8.35 9.53
CA LEU A 161 23.04 -7.39 8.51
C LEU A 161 24.35 -6.67 8.85
N GLY A 162 24.88 -6.83 10.07
CA GLY A 162 26.13 -6.20 10.46
C GLY A 162 26.06 -4.67 10.57
N VAL A 163 24.85 -4.11 10.81
CA VAL A 163 24.69 -2.69 11.11
C VAL A 163 25.31 -2.37 12.47
N THR A 164 26.08 -1.30 12.53
CA THR A 164 26.78 -0.86 13.75
C THR A 164 26.05 0.30 14.43
N VAL A 165 26.30 0.47 15.73
CA VAL A 165 25.76 1.59 16.51
C VAL A 165 26.25 2.93 15.96
N ASP A 166 27.50 3.01 15.46
CA ASP A 166 28.06 4.26 14.95
C ASP A 166 27.41 4.67 13.60
N GLU A 167 27.04 3.71 12.75
CA GLU A 167 26.27 4.00 11.53
C GLU A 167 24.89 4.56 11.85
N ILE A 168 24.20 3.98 12.83
CA ILE A 168 22.90 4.48 13.30
C ILE A 168 23.05 5.88 13.91
N LYS A 169 24.04 6.10 14.76
CA LYS A 169 24.33 7.42 15.35
C LYS A 169 24.59 8.48 14.27
N SER A 170 25.31 8.13 13.22
CA SER A 170 25.60 9.05 12.11
C SER A 170 24.32 9.52 11.41
N ILE A 171 23.38 8.62 11.17
CA ILE A 171 22.07 8.96 10.57
C ILE A 171 21.27 9.83 11.54
N ILE A 172 21.22 9.47 12.82
CA ILE A 172 20.51 10.25 13.84
C ILE A 172 21.09 11.67 13.91
N ILE A 173 22.41 11.82 14.01
CA ILE A 173 23.08 13.12 14.09
C ILE A 173 22.76 13.96 12.84
N SER A 174 22.83 13.35 11.64
CA SER A 174 22.47 14.04 10.41
C SER A 174 21.03 14.56 10.45
N ALA A 175 20.07 13.76 10.91
CA ALA A 175 18.66 14.13 11.00
C ALA A 175 18.41 15.23 12.03
N ILE A 176 18.97 15.12 13.25
CA ILE A 176 18.70 16.07 14.33
C ILE A 176 19.44 17.41 14.17
N SER A 177 20.54 17.44 13.39
CA SER A 177 21.33 18.65 13.11
C SER A 177 20.82 19.43 11.89
N SER A 178 19.86 18.90 11.15
CA SER A 178 19.27 19.57 9.97
C SER A 178 18.33 20.68 10.40
N ASP A 179 18.47 21.87 9.77
CA ASP A 179 17.52 22.97 9.96
C ASP A 179 16.12 22.67 9.37
N THR A 180 16.06 21.69 8.45
CA THR A 180 14.83 21.18 7.83
C THR A 180 14.47 19.78 8.35
N ALA A 181 14.78 19.50 9.63
CA ALA A 181 14.48 18.23 10.24
C ALA A 181 12.98 17.90 10.13
N ASP A 182 12.67 16.68 9.64
CA ASP A 182 11.31 16.17 9.59
C ASP A 182 10.77 15.95 11.01
N GLU A 183 9.73 16.66 11.38
CA GLU A 183 9.15 16.61 12.72
C GLU A 183 8.61 15.21 13.06
N ASP A 184 7.97 14.54 12.11
CA ASP A 184 7.40 13.20 12.31
C ASP A 184 8.52 12.18 12.53
N TYR A 185 9.60 12.23 11.72
CA TYR A 185 10.79 11.42 11.93
C TYR A 185 11.41 11.61 13.33
N ILE A 186 11.52 12.88 13.77
CA ILE A 186 12.08 13.19 15.10
C ILE A 186 11.18 12.66 16.22
N ARG A 187 9.85 12.77 16.09
CA ARG A 187 8.90 12.19 17.05
C ARG A 187 8.97 10.66 17.08
N GLU A 188 9.04 10.02 15.91
CA GLU A 188 9.27 8.56 15.82
C GLU A 188 10.57 8.16 16.52
N LEU A 189 11.65 8.91 16.29
CA LEU A 189 12.96 8.63 16.87
C LEU A 189 12.93 8.71 18.40
N ILE A 190 12.32 9.75 18.96
CA ILE A 190 12.22 9.97 20.41
C ILE A 190 11.40 8.85 21.08
N ASN A 191 10.32 8.43 20.43
CA ASN A 191 9.42 7.41 20.97
C ASN A 191 9.84 5.96 20.61
N ASN A 192 11.01 5.80 19.95
CA ASN A 192 11.45 4.48 19.47
C ASN A 192 11.98 3.60 20.63
N GLN A 193 11.26 2.52 20.92
CA GLN A 193 11.63 1.57 21.97
C GLN A 193 12.92 0.77 21.68
N ALA A 194 13.38 0.76 20.42
CA ALA A 194 14.63 0.10 20.04
C ALA A 194 15.89 0.89 20.49
N ILE A 195 15.71 2.14 20.97
CA ILE A 195 16.79 3.05 21.41
C ILE A 195 16.70 3.27 22.93
N GLY A 196 17.82 3.29 23.60
CA GLY A 196 18.03 3.93 24.90
C GLY A 196 17.84 3.08 26.15
N GLY A 197 16.94 2.14 26.27
CA GLY A 197 16.69 1.38 27.50
C GLY A 197 17.73 0.27 27.77
N ARG A 198 17.82 -0.25 29.02
CA ARG A 198 18.69 -1.38 29.36
C ARG A 198 18.41 -2.66 28.56
N GLN A 199 17.18 -2.78 28.03
CA GLN A 199 16.75 -3.90 27.22
C GLN A 199 16.57 -3.52 25.74
N SER A 200 16.91 -2.28 25.36
CA SER A 200 16.84 -1.85 23.98
C SER A 200 17.89 -2.55 23.13
N LYS A 201 17.54 -2.79 21.87
CA LYS A 201 18.44 -3.40 20.90
C LYS A 201 19.69 -2.53 20.65
N TRP A 202 19.49 -1.21 20.62
CA TRP A 202 20.51 -0.23 20.31
C TRP A 202 20.76 0.67 21.53
N HIS A 203 21.92 0.49 22.17
CA HIS A 203 22.33 1.25 23.35
C HIS A 203 22.83 2.63 22.95
N ILE A 204 21.91 3.55 22.60
CA ILE A 204 22.20 4.92 22.17
C ILE A 204 21.56 5.87 23.19
N ASP A 205 22.35 6.75 23.76
CA ASP A 205 21.86 7.86 24.58
C ASP A 205 21.37 8.98 23.64
N LEU A 206 20.11 8.91 23.25
CA LEU A 206 19.49 9.85 22.33
C LEU A 206 19.43 11.27 22.90
N LEU A 207 19.20 11.40 24.21
CA LEU A 207 19.13 12.74 24.86
C LEU A 207 20.47 13.46 24.78
N SER A 208 21.57 12.75 25.06
CA SER A 208 22.91 13.33 24.91
C SER A 208 23.21 13.72 23.46
N LEU A 209 22.76 12.94 22.47
CA LEU A 209 22.93 13.31 21.07
C LEU A 209 22.11 14.56 20.71
N ILE A 210 20.83 14.64 21.14
CA ILE A 210 19.99 15.80 20.90
C ILE A 210 20.56 17.05 21.59
N ASP A 211 21.09 16.93 22.82
CA ASP A 211 21.70 18.05 23.50
C ASP A 211 22.96 18.55 22.77
N ALA A 212 23.81 17.63 22.32
CA ALA A 212 25.07 17.98 21.66
C ALA A 212 24.87 18.52 20.23
N TYR A 213 23.98 17.92 19.44
CA TYR A 213 23.91 18.14 17.99
C TYR A 213 22.54 18.67 17.51
N GLY A 214 21.48 18.56 18.33
CA GLY A 214 20.13 18.93 17.93
C GLY A 214 19.96 20.43 17.73
N THR A 215 19.23 20.78 16.67
CA THR A 215 18.79 22.18 16.46
C THR A 215 17.85 22.62 17.56
N ARG A 216 17.61 23.94 17.66
CA ARG A 216 16.64 24.51 18.62
C ARG A 216 15.23 23.94 18.41
N ALA A 217 14.84 23.67 17.16
CA ALA A 217 13.55 23.07 16.83
C ALA A 217 13.45 21.64 17.35
N VAL A 218 14.48 20.81 17.09
CA VAL A 218 14.55 19.41 17.57
C VAL A 218 14.54 19.34 19.10
N LYS A 219 15.29 20.23 19.78
CA LYS A 219 15.28 20.31 21.26
C LYS A 219 13.89 20.65 21.80
N LYS A 220 13.13 21.54 21.14
CA LYS A 220 11.74 21.84 21.52
C LYS A 220 10.82 20.62 21.36
N ILE A 221 10.94 19.89 20.24
CA ILE A 221 10.18 18.65 20.01
C ILE A 221 10.48 17.65 21.13
N ALA A 222 11.76 17.43 21.45
CA ALA A 222 12.16 16.51 22.50
C ALA A 222 11.54 16.88 23.85
N VAL A 223 11.66 18.14 24.28
CA VAL A 223 11.03 18.62 25.52
C VAL A 223 9.52 18.37 25.51
N SER A 224 8.85 18.66 24.39
CA SER A 224 7.39 18.45 24.24
C SER A 224 7.01 16.98 24.36
N GLU A 225 7.80 16.07 23.80
CA GLU A 225 7.53 14.61 23.89
C GLU A 225 7.75 14.07 25.31
N TYR A 226 8.85 14.46 25.99
CA TYR A 226 9.15 14.02 27.33
C TYR A 226 8.24 14.59 28.42
N LEU A 227 7.60 15.76 28.18
CA LEU A 227 6.64 16.34 29.13
C LEU A 227 5.22 15.78 28.98
N LYS A 228 4.95 14.90 28.02
CA LYS A 228 3.65 14.22 27.87
C LYS A 228 3.45 13.09 28.90
N TYR A 229 4.51 12.72 29.62
CA TYR A 229 4.55 11.68 30.64
C TYR A 229 5.01 12.30 31.96
#